data_786b32006d7b8b31bf00306abe013396
#
_entry.id   786b32006d7b8b31bf00306abe013396
#
_cell.length_a   1.000
_cell.length_b   1.000
_cell.length_c   1.000
_cell.angle_alpha   90.00
_cell.angle_beta   90.00
_cell.angle_gamma   90.00
#
_symmetry.space_group_name_H-M   'P 1'
#
loop_
_entity.id
_entity.type
_entity.pdbx_description
1 polymer ?
#
loop_
_entity_poly.entity_id
_entity_poly.type
_entity_poly.pdbx_seq_one_letter_code
_entity_poly.pdbx_strand_id
1 'polypeptide(L)'
;MINEDKAWLDYRAQFADVYDESNYASPLQAAVMRASHRLTEKHFNKHDHFARVLEVGAGTGVHLGFVRHAFDQYVLSDLEAKTLEVAKGKLDEKYGNKLVFETQSGESLSYANNSFDRLIACHVLEHIYQPHLALKEWQRVLKNGGILSILIPTDPGLAWRLGRHLGPRKQAVAQGIAYDYVMAREHVNSCNNLLALLRHYFPDRTETWWPFPVPSVDLNLFFVCHAVVEKTEH
;
A
#
# COMPACT_ATOMS: atom_id res chain seq x y z
N MET A 1 -12.74 16.08 -23.61
CA MET A 1 -11.56 15.87 -22.76
C MET A 1 -11.69 16.84 -21.59
N ILE A 2 -11.80 16.33 -20.35
CA ILE A 2 -11.75 17.17 -19.16
C ILE A 2 -10.33 17.71 -19.11
N ASN A 3 -10.20 19.04 -19.16
CA ASN A 3 -8.91 19.70 -19.08
C ASN A 3 -8.37 19.47 -17.65
N GLU A 4 -7.31 18.71 -17.49
CA GLU A 4 -6.66 18.53 -16.18
C GLU A 4 -6.19 19.89 -15.70
N ASP A 5 -6.52 20.24 -14.45
CA ASP A 5 -6.12 21.53 -13.94
C ASP A 5 -4.63 21.59 -13.58
N LYS A 6 -4.10 22.81 -13.61
CA LYS A 6 -2.67 23.06 -13.39
C LYS A 6 -2.18 22.54 -12.04
N ALA A 7 -2.96 22.67 -10.97
CA ALA A 7 -2.55 22.26 -9.62
C ALA A 7 -2.30 20.73 -9.54
N TRP A 8 -3.12 19.96 -10.26
CA TRP A 8 -2.95 18.51 -10.35
C TRP A 8 -1.75 18.11 -11.20
N LEU A 9 -1.55 18.77 -12.35
CA LEU A 9 -0.41 18.49 -13.22
C LEU A 9 0.92 18.85 -12.55
N ASP A 10 0.98 19.99 -11.86
CA ASP A 10 2.16 20.42 -11.11
C ASP A 10 2.50 19.42 -9.96
N TYR A 11 1.49 18.95 -9.24
CA TYR A 11 1.66 17.93 -8.20
C TYR A 11 2.19 16.62 -8.79
N ARG A 12 1.57 16.10 -9.84
CA ARG A 12 2.00 14.86 -10.47
C ARG A 12 3.42 14.91 -11.05
N ALA A 13 3.81 16.05 -11.63
CA ALA A 13 5.14 16.24 -12.15
C ALA A 13 6.23 16.15 -11.05
N GLN A 14 5.88 16.57 -9.83
CA GLN A 14 6.80 16.55 -8.68
C GLN A 14 6.72 15.25 -7.88
N PHE A 15 5.63 14.47 -8.02
CA PHE A 15 5.28 13.36 -7.14
C PHE A 15 6.42 12.35 -6.95
N ALA A 16 7.03 11.87 -8.05
CA ALA A 16 8.09 10.89 -7.99
C ALA A 16 9.37 11.40 -7.30
N ASP A 17 9.64 12.70 -7.40
CA ASP A 17 10.83 13.33 -6.82
C ASP A 17 10.66 13.65 -5.33
N VAL A 18 9.42 13.95 -4.90
CA VAL A 18 9.12 14.34 -3.51
C VAL A 18 8.42 13.25 -2.69
N TYR A 19 8.12 12.09 -3.28
CA TYR A 19 7.35 11.03 -2.61
C TYR A 19 7.98 10.59 -1.29
N ASP A 20 9.25 10.21 -1.31
CA ASP A 20 9.97 9.80 -0.11
C ASP A 20 10.18 10.99 0.84
N GLU A 21 10.51 12.17 0.31
CA GLU A 21 10.69 13.37 1.13
C GLU A 21 9.40 13.79 1.83
N SER A 22 8.26 13.75 1.15
CA SER A 22 6.98 14.15 1.74
C SER A 22 6.47 13.18 2.80
N ASN A 23 6.65 11.87 2.58
CA ASN A 23 6.21 10.83 3.52
C ASN A 23 7.14 10.65 4.72
N TYR A 24 8.39 11.06 4.62
CA TYR A 24 9.39 10.94 5.67
C TYR A 24 10.00 12.29 6.12
N ALA A 25 9.31 13.38 5.85
CA ALA A 25 9.79 14.76 6.02
C ALA A 25 10.14 15.15 7.45
N SER A 26 9.44 14.61 8.44
CA SER A 26 9.75 14.83 9.86
C SER A 26 10.10 13.51 10.55
N PRO A 27 10.93 13.54 11.64
CA PRO A 27 11.23 12.34 12.41
C PRO A 27 9.98 11.61 12.93
N LEU A 28 8.95 12.36 13.33
CA LEU A 28 7.68 11.81 13.82
C LEU A 28 6.90 11.14 12.70
N GLN A 29 6.74 11.81 11.57
CA GLN A 29 6.04 11.26 10.40
C GLN A 29 6.73 9.99 9.89
N ALA A 30 8.04 10.04 9.76
CA ALA A 30 8.86 8.89 9.39
C ALA A 30 8.72 7.73 10.39
N ALA A 31 8.64 8.00 11.70
CA ALA A 31 8.43 6.98 12.71
C ALA A 31 7.04 6.34 12.58
N VAL A 32 5.99 7.13 12.33
CA VAL A 32 4.62 6.69 12.11
C VAL A 32 4.51 5.82 10.86
N MET A 33 5.09 6.26 9.72
CA MET A 33 5.11 5.47 8.49
C MET A 33 5.88 4.15 8.65
N ARG A 34 7.05 4.17 9.29
CA ARG A 34 7.79 2.94 9.61
C ARG A 34 7.02 2.01 10.54
N ALA A 35 6.22 2.54 11.47
CA ALA A 35 5.38 1.74 12.35
C ALA A 35 4.30 1.00 11.56
N SER A 36 3.70 1.61 10.53
CA SER A 36 2.69 0.97 9.68
C SER A 36 3.26 -0.23 8.91
N HIS A 37 4.42 -0.08 8.31
CA HIS A 37 5.09 -1.21 7.62
C HIS A 37 5.49 -2.33 8.59
N ARG A 38 6.01 -2.01 9.79
CA ARG A 38 6.30 -3.03 10.83
C ARG A 38 5.04 -3.74 11.30
N LEU A 39 3.92 -3.04 11.37
CA LEU A 39 2.64 -3.61 11.74
C LEU A 39 2.19 -4.67 10.73
N THR A 40 2.34 -4.39 9.43
CA THR A 40 2.03 -5.33 8.34
C THR A 40 2.88 -6.59 8.41
N GLU A 41 4.13 -6.50 8.90
CA GLU A 41 5.03 -7.63 9.01
C GLU A 41 5.05 -8.28 10.41
N LYS A 42 4.23 -7.81 11.34
CA LYS A 42 4.25 -8.26 12.75
C LYS A 42 4.01 -9.76 12.91
N HIS A 43 3.14 -10.33 12.09
CA HIS A 43 2.73 -11.74 12.17
C HIS A 43 3.66 -12.69 11.43
N PHE A 44 4.65 -12.18 10.69
CA PHE A 44 5.60 -12.97 9.91
C PHE A 44 6.99 -12.97 10.58
N ASN A 45 7.74 -14.02 10.33
CA ASN A 45 9.08 -14.19 10.89
C ASN A 45 10.00 -14.97 9.92
N LYS A 46 11.26 -15.13 10.25
CA LYS A 46 12.29 -15.76 9.42
C LYS A 46 12.05 -17.26 9.08
N HIS A 47 11.11 -17.90 9.76
CA HIS A 47 10.76 -19.31 9.49
C HIS A 47 9.61 -19.44 8.49
N ASP A 48 8.89 -18.35 8.23
CA ASP A 48 7.89 -18.30 7.17
C ASP A 48 8.62 -18.16 5.83
N HIS A 49 8.12 -18.87 4.82
CA HIS A 49 8.69 -18.87 3.47
C HIS A 49 7.58 -18.79 2.43
N PHE A 50 7.70 -17.83 1.55
CA PHE A 50 6.82 -17.66 0.40
C PHE A 50 7.67 -17.74 -0.87
N ALA A 51 7.47 -18.76 -1.70
CA ALA A 51 8.28 -18.92 -2.90
C ALA A 51 8.18 -17.69 -3.79
N ARG A 52 6.96 -17.13 -3.95
CA ARG A 52 6.74 -15.99 -4.82
C ARG A 52 5.85 -14.93 -4.15
N VAL A 53 6.39 -13.73 -3.98
CA VAL A 53 5.69 -12.59 -3.36
C VAL A 53 5.46 -11.50 -4.40
N LEU A 54 4.26 -10.88 -4.39
CA LEU A 54 3.94 -9.69 -5.17
C LEU A 54 3.66 -8.52 -4.22
N GLU A 55 4.34 -7.41 -4.42
CA GLU A 55 3.98 -6.12 -3.83
C GLU A 55 3.36 -5.24 -4.91
N VAL A 56 2.10 -4.85 -4.70
CA VAL A 56 1.36 -3.93 -5.57
C VAL A 56 1.48 -2.53 -5.02
N GLY A 57 1.81 -1.55 -5.88
CA GLY A 57 2.07 -0.18 -5.46
C GLY A 57 3.34 -0.07 -4.62
N ALA A 58 4.41 -0.74 -5.07
CA ALA A 58 5.67 -0.83 -4.32
C ALA A 58 6.40 0.52 -4.17
N GLY A 59 6.09 1.49 -5.02
CA GLY A 59 6.75 2.79 -5.04
C GLY A 59 8.27 2.65 -5.11
N THR A 60 8.97 3.26 -4.17
CA THR A 60 10.44 3.20 -4.07
C THR A 60 10.96 1.97 -3.30
N GLY A 61 10.11 0.96 -3.06
CA GLY A 61 10.47 -0.31 -2.44
C GLY A 61 10.69 -0.26 -0.93
N VAL A 62 10.14 0.74 -0.25
CA VAL A 62 10.34 0.96 1.19
C VAL A 62 9.88 -0.23 2.01
N HIS A 63 8.74 -0.86 1.66
CA HIS A 63 8.17 -1.95 2.44
C HIS A 63 9.08 -3.18 2.50
N LEU A 64 9.78 -3.51 1.42
CA LEU A 64 10.70 -4.66 1.38
C LEU A 64 11.74 -4.63 2.52
N GLY A 65 12.14 -3.43 2.97
CA GLY A 65 13.05 -3.26 4.12
C GLY A 65 12.46 -3.74 5.46
N PHE A 66 11.17 -3.98 5.54
CA PHE A 66 10.46 -4.46 6.74
C PHE A 66 10.04 -5.92 6.63
N VAL A 67 10.10 -6.53 5.45
CA VAL A 67 9.76 -7.95 5.23
C VAL A 67 10.62 -8.84 6.11
N ARG A 68 9.98 -9.77 6.83
CA ARG A 68 10.61 -10.61 7.86
C ARG A 68 10.69 -12.07 7.47
N HIS A 69 9.91 -12.52 6.50
CA HIS A 69 9.90 -13.88 5.99
C HIS A 69 10.95 -14.10 4.88
N ALA A 70 11.26 -15.34 4.60
CA ALA A 70 12.08 -15.72 3.45
C ALA A 70 11.23 -15.74 2.15
N PHE A 71 11.89 -15.52 1.00
CA PHE A 71 11.28 -15.66 -0.33
C PHE A 71 12.31 -16.07 -1.37
N ASP A 72 11.84 -16.70 -2.46
CA ASP A 72 12.70 -17.05 -3.59
C ASP A 72 12.66 -15.92 -4.64
N GLN A 73 11.47 -15.38 -4.91
CA GLN A 73 11.26 -14.24 -5.80
C GLN A 73 10.31 -13.22 -5.17
N TYR A 74 10.69 -11.95 -5.26
CA TYR A 74 9.85 -10.82 -4.83
C TYR A 74 9.66 -9.88 -6.01
N VAL A 75 8.39 -9.72 -6.42
CA VAL A 75 7.99 -8.83 -7.52
C VAL A 75 7.50 -7.51 -6.93
N LEU A 76 8.19 -6.43 -7.27
CA LEU A 76 7.75 -5.07 -6.99
C LEU A 76 7.00 -4.54 -8.21
N SER A 77 5.71 -4.28 -8.07
CA SER A 77 4.91 -3.71 -9.14
C SER A 77 4.37 -2.34 -8.76
N ASP A 78 4.40 -1.40 -9.70
CA ASP A 78 3.87 -0.06 -9.53
C ASP A 78 3.38 0.48 -10.88
N LEU A 79 2.46 1.46 -10.85
CA LEU A 79 2.00 2.14 -12.05
C LEU A 79 3.06 3.11 -12.61
N GLU A 80 3.89 3.67 -11.72
CA GLU A 80 4.89 4.67 -12.05
C GLU A 80 6.28 4.03 -12.23
N ALA A 81 6.72 3.86 -13.49
CA ALA A 81 8.03 3.26 -13.81
C ALA A 81 9.20 3.99 -13.15
N LYS A 82 9.13 5.32 -12.99
CA LYS A 82 10.18 6.14 -12.39
C LYS A 82 10.41 5.76 -10.91
N THR A 83 9.37 5.47 -10.16
CA THR A 83 9.51 5.03 -8.75
C THR A 83 10.17 3.65 -8.65
N LEU A 84 9.85 2.74 -9.59
CA LEU A 84 10.49 1.42 -9.67
C LEU A 84 11.97 1.50 -10.06
N GLU A 85 12.38 2.45 -10.91
CA GLU A 85 13.79 2.70 -11.20
C GLU A 85 14.56 3.13 -9.94
N VAL A 86 13.96 4.01 -9.14
CA VAL A 86 14.52 4.40 -7.83
C VAL A 86 14.62 3.20 -6.89
N ALA A 87 13.57 2.38 -6.81
CA ALA A 87 13.56 1.16 -6.01
C ALA A 87 14.70 0.20 -6.44
N LYS A 88 14.83 -0.02 -7.74
CA LYS A 88 15.88 -0.87 -8.30
C LYS A 88 17.28 -0.38 -7.91
N GLY A 89 17.55 0.89 -8.07
CA GLY A 89 18.84 1.48 -7.69
C GLY A 89 19.19 1.31 -6.20
N LYS A 90 18.17 1.30 -5.32
CA LYS A 90 18.34 1.11 -3.87
C LYS A 90 18.49 -0.34 -3.43
N LEU A 91 17.85 -1.27 -4.13
CA LEU A 91 17.61 -2.64 -3.63
C LEU A 91 18.42 -3.71 -4.36
N ASP A 92 18.81 -3.47 -5.62
CA ASP A 92 19.46 -4.46 -6.48
C ASP A 92 20.76 -5.01 -5.87
N GLU A 93 21.57 -4.14 -5.27
CA GLU A 93 22.83 -4.56 -4.63
C GLU A 93 22.61 -5.56 -3.48
N LYS A 94 21.52 -5.39 -2.72
CA LYS A 94 21.24 -6.20 -1.53
C LYS A 94 20.57 -7.54 -1.85
N TYR A 95 19.66 -7.57 -2.83
CA TYR A 95 18.80 -8.72 -3.08
C TYR A 95 19.07 -9.42 -4.43
N GLY A 96 19.75 -8.72 -5.36
CA GLY A 96 20.18 -9.27 -6.65
C GLY A 96 19.00 -9.84 -7.47
N ASN A 97 19.23 -11.00 -8.06
CA ASN A 97 18.29 -11.68 -8.95
C ASN A 97 17.00 -12.18 -8.29
N LYS A 98 16.82 -12.01 -6.98
CA LYS A 98 15.55 -12.31 -6.30
C LYS A 98 14.47 -11.28 -6.53
N LEU A 99 14.83 -10.06 -6.98
CA LEU A 99 13.88 -8.99 -7.23
C LEU A 99 13.51 -8.91 -8.71
N VAL A 100 12.23 -8.65 -8.95
CA VAL A 100 11.68 -8.34 -10.27
C VAL A 100 10.93 -7.03 -10.14
N PHE A 101 11.12 -6.10 -11.09
CA PHE A 101 10.48 -4.80 -11.12
C PHE A 101 9.61 -4.72 -12.36
N GLU A 102 8.30 -4.51 -12.19
CA GLU A 102 7.35 -4.53 -13.30
C GLU A 102 6.34 -3.39 -13.21
N THR A 103 6.24 -2.61 -14.28
CA THR A 103 5.24 -1.55 -14.37
C THR A 103 3.88 -2.15 -14.71
N GLN A 104 2.95 -2.13 -13.74
CA GLN A 104 1.61 -2.69 -13.90
C GLN A 104 0.58 -1.89 -13.11
N SER A 105 -0.67 -1.91 -13.58
CA SER A 105 -1.81 -1.42 -12.80
C SER A 105 -2.22 -2.46 -11.77
N GLY A 106 -2.44 -2.03 -10.51
CA GLY A 106 -2.99 -2.90 -9.47
C GLY A 106 -4.42 -3.39 -9.74
N GLU A 107 -5.14 -2.75 -10.67
CA GLU A 107 -6.50 -3.15 -11.08
C GLU A 107 -6.51 -4.24 -12.16
N SER A 108 -5.39 -4.45 -12.85
CA SER A 108 -5.26 -5.44 -13.93
C SER A 108 -3.83 -5.94 -14.01
N LEU A 109 -3.61 -7.14 -13.52
CA LEU A 109 -2.29 -7.76 -13.41
C LEU A 109 -2.07 -8.76 -14.55
N SER A 110 -0.92 -8.69 -15.21
CA SER A 110 -0.60 -9.57 -16.35
C SER A 110 -0.21 -11.00 -15.97
N TYR A 111 -0.33 -11.36 -14.68
CA TYR A 111 0.04 -12.69 -14.17
C TYR A 111 -1.08 -13.72 -14.38
N ALA A 112 -0.69 -14.97 -14.54
CA ALA A 112 -1.61 -16.10 -14.55
C ALA A 112 -2.31 -16.27 -13.18
N ASN A 113 -3.41 -17.00 -13.17
CA ASN A 113 -4.07 -17.40 -11.92
C ASN A 113 -3.10 -18.20 -11.04
N ASN A 114 -3.22 -18.08 -9.73
CA ASN A 114 -2.44 -18.89 -8.76
C ASN A 114 -0.91 -18.73 -8.91
N SER A 115 -0.43 -17.52 -9.17
CA SER A 115 0.99 -17.22 -9.41
C SER A 115 1.78 -16.88 -8.14
N PHE A 116 1.11 -16.42 -7.07
CA PHE A 116 1.78 -15.89 -5.89
C PHE A 116 1.32 -16.56 -4.60
N ASP A 117 2.26 -16.73 -3.67
CA ASP A 117 1.98 -17.26 -2.32
C ASP A 117 1.56 -16.13 -1.37
N ARG A 118 2.08 -14.93 -1.57
CA ARG A 118 1.71 -13.72 -0.82
C ARG A 118 1.58 -12.52 -1.75
N LEU A 119 0.55 -11.70 -1.51
CA LEU A 119 0.39 -10.37 -2.11
C LEU A 119 0.33 -9.32 -1.00
N ILE A 120 1.09 -8.26 -1.18
CA ILE A 120 1.20 -7.14 -0.24
C ILE A 120 0.76 -5.87 -0.96
N ALA A 121 -0.11 -5.07 -0.31
CA ALA A 121 -0.51 -3.76 -0.78
C ALA A 121 -0.55 -2.78 0.40
N CYS A 122 0.43 -1.89 0.46
CA CYS A 122 0.57 -0.91 1.53
C CYS A 122 0.28 0.48 1.00
N HIS A 123 -0.75 1.14 1.51
CA HIS A 123 -1.15 2.49 1.08
C HIS A 123 -1.48 2.56 -0.42
N VAL A 124 -2.29 1.63 -0.91
CA VAL A 124 -2.66 1.51 -2.34
C VAL A 124 -4.16 1.53 -2.53
N LEU A 125 -4.90 0.75 -1.72
CA LEU A 125 -6.31 0.48 -1.98
C LEU A 125 -7.19 1.74 -1.86
N GLU A 126 -6.76 2.70 -1.05
CA GLU A 126 -7.42 4.02 -0.91
C GLU A 126 -7.37 4.86 -2.18
N HIS A 127 -6.42 4.59 -3.08
CA HIS A 127 -6.22 5.31 -4.34
C HIS A 127 -6.93 4.66 -5.54
N ILE A 128 -7.37 3.43 -5.41
CA ILE A 128 -7.95 2.64 -6.52
C ILE A 128 -9.42 3.00 -6.72
N TYR A 129 -9.81 3.47 -7.92
CA TYR A 129 -11.19 3.87 -8.21
C TYR A 129 -12.20 2.73 -8.12
N GLN A 130 -11.81 1.50 -8.46
CA GLN A 130 -12.66 0.32 -8.41
C GLN A 130 -12.05 -0.76 -7.49
N PRO A 131 -11.98 -0.52 -6.16
CA PRO A 131 -11.26 -1.39 -5.23
C PRO A 131 -11.81 -2.82 -5.20
N HIS A 132 -13.10 -3.02 -5.47
CA HIS A 132 -13.71 -4.34 -5.54
C HIS A 132 -13.21 -5.17 -6.73
N LEU A 133 -12.83 -4.54 -7.85
CA LEU A 133 -12.21 -5.23 -8.99
C LEU A 133 -10.75 -5.57 -8.70
N ALA A 134 -10.00 -4.64 -8.10
CA ALA A 134 -8.64 -4.89 -7.66
C ALA A 134 -8.57 -6.07 -6.67
N LEU A 135 -9.47 -6.12 -5.68
CA LEU A 135 -9.52 -7.22 -4.70
C LEU A 135 -9.79 -8.58 -5.36
N LYS A 136 -10.69 -8.63 -6.37
CA LYS A 136 -10.92 -9.86 -7.16
C LYS A 136 -9.69 -10.25 -7.98
N GLU A 137 -9.01 -9.28 -8.57
CA GLU A 137 -7.79 -9.51 -9.34
C GLU A 137 -6.65 -10.01 -8.46
N TRP A 138 -6.48 -9.45 -7.27
CA TRP A 138 -5.50 -9.89 -6.27
C TRP A 138 -5.81 -11.31 -5.78
N GLN A 139 -7.09 -11.62 -5.55
CA GLN A 139 -7.53 -12.97 -5.24
C GLN A 139 -7.23 -13.95 -6.39
N ARG A 140 -7.41 -13.53 -7.65
CA ARG A 140 -7.15 -14.35 -8.84
C ARG A 140 -5.68 -14.79 -8.94
N VAL A 141 -4.76 -13.84 -8.74
CA VAL A 141 -3.32 -14.11 -8.86
C VAL A 141 -2.72 -14.83 -7.66
N LEU A 142 -3.35 -14.73 -6.48
CA LEU A 142 -2.95 -15.51 -5.32
C LEU A 142 -3.30 -16.99 -5.50
N LYS A 143 -2.48 -17.88 -4.96
CA LYS A 143 -2.77 -19.32 -4.86
C LYS A 143 -3.89 -19.59 -3.87
N ASN A 144 -4.52 -20.75 -3.96
CA ASN A 144 -5.36 -21.24 -2.88
C ASN A 144 -4.51 -21.41 -1.62
N GLY A 145 -4.97 -20.90 -0.47
CA GLY A 145 -4.18 -20.79 0.76
C GLY A 145 -3.14 -19.65 0.75
N GLY A 146 -3.04 -18.88 -0.32
CA GLY A 146 -2.16 -17.71 -0.40
C GLY A 146 -2.62 -16.58 0.52
N ILE A 147 -1.69 -15.71 0.91
CA ILE A 147 -1.95 -14.64 1.88
C ILE A 147 -2.03 -13.28 1.19
N LEU A 148 -3.15 -12.59 1.39
CA LEU A 148 -3.31 -11.17 1.07
C LEU A 148 -3.00 -10.33 2.31
N SER A 149 -2.06 -9.40 2.20
CA SER A 149 -1.68 -8.46 3.27
C SER A 149 -1.96 -7.03 2.81
N ILE A 150 -2.88 -6.35 3.46
CA ILE A 150 -3.30 -4.99 3.11
C ILE A 150 -3.08 -4.07 4.30
N LEU A 151 -2.47 -2.91 4.04
CA LEU A 151 -2.33 -1.80 4.96
C LEU A 151 -3.02 -0.58 4.36
N ILE A 152 -3.96 0.02 5.08
CA ILE A 152 -4.63 1.26 4.69
C ILE A 152 -4.63 2.29 5.83
N PRO A 153 -4.62 3.60 5.50
CA PRO A 153 -4.86 4.64 6.47
C PRO A 153 -6.32 4.63 6.93
N THR A 154 -6.58 5.11 8.13
CA THR A 154 -7.94 5.24 8.66
C THR A 154 -8.64 6.53 8.20
N ASP A 155 -8.28 7.07 7.04
CA ASP A 155 -8.92 8.25 6.45
C ASP A 155 -10.42 7.95 6.15
N PRO A 156 -11.37 8.83 6.55
CA PRO A 156 -11.25 10.15 7.17
C PRO A 156 -11.42 10.17 8.69
N GLY A 157 -10.93 9.19 9.43
CA GLY A 157 -11.05 9.12 10.89
C GLY A 157 -10.44 10.33 11.61
N LEU A 158 -10.90 10.59 12.83
CA LEU A 158 -10.51 11.76 13.61
C LEU A 158 -9.01 11.84 13.87
N ALA A 159 -8.39 10.74 14.32
CA ALA A 159 -6.95 10.70 14.61
C ALA A 159 -6.13 10.94 13.34
N TRP A 160 -6.53 10.37 12.20
CA TRP A 160 -5.90 10.59 10.91
C TRP A 160 -5.98 12.05 10.47
N ARG A 161 -7.18 12.66 10.54
CA ARG A 161 -7.38 14.08 10.21
C ARG A 161 -6.54 15.01 11.07
N LEU A 162 -6.49 14.76 12.39
CA LEU A 162 -5.65 15.53 13.29
C LEU A 162 -4.16 15.39 12.95
N GLY A 163 -3.68 14.16 12.70
CA GLY A 163 -2.29 13.91 12.29
C GLY A 163 -1.91 14.67 11.03
N ARG A 164 -2.77 14.66 10.03
CA ARG A 164 -2.59 15.44 8.76
C ARG A 164 -2.51 16.95 9.02
N HIS A 165 -3.41 17.48 9.82
CA HIS A 165 -3.44 18.93 10.12
C HIS A 165 -2.21 19.39 10.91
N LEU A 166 -1.67 18.55 11.79
CA LEU A 166 -0.52 18.91 12.62
C LEU A 166 0.83 18.80 11.90
N GLY A 167 0.91 17.99 10.84
CA GLY A 167 2.15 17.68 10.14
C GLY A 167 2.07 17.93 8.62
N PRO A 168 1.75 16.89 7.82
CA PRO A 168 1.91 16.90 6.35
C PRO A 168 1.21 18.06 5.64
N ARG A 169 0.01 18.42 6.07
CA ARG A 169 -0.75 19.52 5.48
C ARG A 169 -0.04 20.86 5.58
N LYS A 170 0.51 21.18 6.76
CA LYS A 170 1.22 22.46 6.96
C LYS A 170 2.43 22.58 6.05
N GLN A 171 3.18 21.49 5.91
CA GLN A 171 4.37 21.46 5.07
C GLN A 171 4.03 21.60 3.58
N ALA A 172 3.05 20.81 3.09
CA ALA A 172 2.61 20.86 1.71
C ALA A 172 2.06 22.24 1.33
N VAL A 173 1.25 22.86 2.19
CA VAL A 173 0.75 24.23 1.98
C VAL A 173 1.89 25.25 1.95
N ALA A 174 2.90 25.10 2.80
CA ALA A 174 4.08 25.97 2.80
C ALA A 174 4.89 25.85 1.50
N GLN A 175 4.83 24.70 0.83
CA GLN A 175 5.43 24.46 -0.50
C GLN A 175 4.53 24.88 -1.66
N GLY A 176 3.37 25.48 -1.39
CA GLY A 176 2.44 25.92 -2.43
C GLY A 176 1.54 24.82 -3.00
N ILE A 177 1.53 23.63 -2.40
CA ILE A 177 0.70 22.50 -2.84
C ILE A 177 -0.75 22.72 -2.36
N ALA A 178 -1.72 22.59 -3.27
CA ALA A 178 -3.16 22.62 -2.98
C ALA A 178 -3.58 21.31 -2.25
N TYR A 179 -3.06 21.11 -1.03
CA TYR A 179 -3.08 19.85 -0.30
C TYR A 179 -4.46 19.20 -0.19
N ASP A 180 -5.49 19.97 0.22
CA ASP A 180 -6.82 19.41 0.44
C ASP A 180 -7.45 18.94 -0.89
N TYR A 181 -7.17 19.64 -2.01
CA TYR A 181 -7.58 19.24 -3.34
C TYR A 181 -6.85 17.96 -3.81
N VAL A 182 -5.53 17.93 -3.63
CA VAL A 182 -4.71 16.76 -3.97
C VAL A 182 -5.19 15.53 -3.20
N MET A 183 -5.38 15.65 -1.89
CA MET A 183 -5.86 14.55 -1.06
C MET A 183 -7.27 14.07 -1.42
N ALA A 184 -8.15 14.98 -1.86
CA ALA A 184 -9.48 14.59 -2.32
C ALA A 184 -9.45 13.79 -3.64
N ARG A 185 -8.43 13.99 -4.47
CA ARG A 185 -8.21 13.22 -5.71
C ARG A 185 -7.47 11.92 -5.49
N GLU A 186 -6.53 11.90 -4.52
CA GLU A 186 -5.72 10.72 -4.21
C GLU A 186 -6.48 9.71 -3.35
N HIS A 187 -7.13 10.14 -2.26
CA HIS A 187 -7.85 9.25 -1.37
C HIS A 187 -9.33 9.15 -1.78
N VAL A 188 -9.58 8.40 -2.84
CA VAL A 188 -10.93 8.23 -3.41
C VAL A 188 -11.80 7.28 -2.59
N ASN A 189 -11.20 6.44 -1.74
CA ASN A 189 -11.92 5.50 -0.89
C ASN A 189 -11.71 5.79 0.60
N SER A 190 -12.81 5.85 1.35
CA SER A 190 -12.74 5.90 2.81
C SER A 190 -12.39 4.54 3.41
N CYS A 191 -11.71 4.55 4.55
CA CYS A 191 -11.40 3.33 5.30
C CYS A 191 -12.66 2.48 5.57
N ASN A 192 -13.80 3.10 5.94
CA ASN A 192 -15.05 2.39 6.20
C ASN A 192 -15.55 1.61 4.96
N ASN A 193 -15.48 2.19 3.78
CA ASN A 193 -15.85 1.51 2.54
C ASN A 193 -14.92 0.32 2.26
N LEU A 194 -13.62 0.53 2.42
CA LEU A 194 -12.63 -0.53 2.22
C LEU A 194 -12.78 -1.67 3.23
N LEU A 195 -13.06 -1.36 4.50
CA LEU A 195 -13.37 -2.38 5.51
C LEU A 195 -14.57 -3.24 5.13
N ALA A 196 -15.64 -2.63 4.61
CA ALA A 196 -16.82 -3.36 4.17
C ALA A 196 -16.50 -4.32 3.01
N LEU A 197 -15.70 -3.87 2.03
CA LEU A 197 -15.26 -4.71 0.92
C LEU A 197 -14.34 -5.85 1.39
N LEU A 198 -13.34 -5.56 2.21
CA LEU A 198 -12.43 -6.56 2.75
C LEU A 198 -13.18 -7.64 3.55
N ARG A 199 -14.12 -7.22 4.37
CA ARG A 199 -14.97 -8.12 5.17
C ARG A 199 -15.89 -8.98 4.33
N HIS A 200 -16.34 -8.48 3.20
CA HIS A 200 -17.19 -9.21 2.26
C HIS A 200 -16.39 -10.25 1.45
N TYR A 201 -15.27 -9.83 0.86
CA TYR A 201 -14.48 -10.71 -0.03
C TYR A 201 -13.60 -11.72 0.72
N PHE A 202 -13.21 -11.42 1.96
CA PHE A 202 -12.27 -12.22 2.74
C PHE A 202 -12.85 -12.47 4.14
N PRO A 203 -13.75 -13.45 4.29
CA PRO A 203 -14.34 -13.79 5.59
C PRO A 203 -13.29 -14.33 6.57
N ASP A 204 -12.33 -15.14 6.10
CA ASP A 204 -11.21 -15.62 6.91
C ASP A 204 -10.04 -14.61 6.85
N ARG A 205 -9.99 -13.77 7.86
CA ARG A 205 -8.99 -12.71 7.97
C ARG A 205 -8.66 -12.38 9.41
N THR A 206 -7.49 -11.78 9.61
CA THR A 206 -7.09 -11.10 10.84
C THR A 206 -7.06 -9.60 10.62
N GLU A 207 -7.52 -8.84 11.60
CA GLU A 207 -7.54 -7.37 11.57
C GLU A 207 -6.64 -6.83 12.69
N THR A 208 -5.79 -5.87 12.37
CA THR A 208 -4.93 -5.19 13.35
C THR A 208 -5.09 -3.69 13.20
N TRP A 209 -5.25 -3.01 14.33
CA TRP A 209 -5.45 -1.56 14.42
C TRP A 209 -4.27 -0.92 15.15
N TRP A 210 -3.86 0.29 14.73
CA TRP A 210 -2.75 1.01 15.34
C TRP A 210 -3.03 2.51 15.41
N PRO A 211 -2.69 3.20 16.52
CA PRO A 211 -1.90 2.72 17.66
C PRO A 211 -2.70 1.93 18.72
N PHE A 212 -4.01 1.97 18.70
CA PHE A 212 -4.83 1.29 19.72
C PHE A 212 -5.39 -0.03 19.21
N PRO A 213 -5.36 -1.13 19.99
CA PRO A 213 -5.90 -2.43 19.56
C PRO A 213 -7.44 -2.47 19.68
N VAL A 214 -8.11 -1.41 19.27
CA VAL A 214 -9.57 -1.25 19.28
C VAL A 214 -10.03 -1.00 17.85
N PRO A 215 -11.05 -1.70 17.34
CA PRO A 215 -11.55 -1.53 15.98
C PRO A 215 -12.32 -0.21 15.82
N SER A 216 -11.60 0.88 15.72
CA SER A 216 -12.14 2.23 15.54
C SER A 216 -11.33 3.02 14.52
N VAL A 217 -12.01 3.47 13.47
CA VAL A 217 -11.45 4.35 12.45
C VAL A 217 -11.04 5.71 13.06
N ASP A 218 -11.79 6.22 14.03
CA ASP A 218 -11.55 7.53 14.63
C ASP A 218 -10.37 7.56 15.61
N LEU A 219 -10.06 6.44 16.24
CA LEU A 219 -8.99 6.37 17.25
C LEU A 219 -7.65 5.93 16.67
N ASN A 220 -7.63 5.36 15.46
CA ASN A 220 -6.44 4.79 14.87
C ASN A 220 -5.93 5.59 13.67
N LEU A 221 -4.70 5.32 13.28
CA LEU A 221 -4.05 5.88 12.10
C LEU A 221 -3.98 4.87 10.96
N PHE A 222 -3.85 3.58 11.31
CA PHE A 222 -3.71 2.51 10.33
C PHE A 222 -4.54 1.27 10.69
N PHE A 223 -4.97 0.61 9.65
CA PHE A 223 -5.60 -0.69 9.68
C PHE A 223 -4.81 -1.65 8.80
N VAL A 224 -4.53 -2.84 9.32
CA VAL A 224 -3.90 -3.95 8.60
C VAL A 224 -4.83 -5.14 8.57
N CYS A 225 -4.97 -5.74 7.41
CA CYS A 225 -5.71 -6.96 7.17
C CYS A 225 -4.78 -8.02 6.58
N HIS A 226 -4.77 -9.22 7.16
CA HIS A 226 -4.22 -10.40 6.53
C HIS A 226 -5.36 -11.39 6.29
N ALA A 227 -5.53 -11.79 5.04
CA ALA A 227 -6.57 -12.73 4.65
C ALA A 227 -5.95 -13.95 3.97
N VAL A 228 -6.42 -15.13 4.32
CA VAL A 228 -6.13 -16.36 3.59
C VAL A 228 -7.12 -16.48 2.43
N VAL A 229 -6.61 -16.66 1.23
CA VAL A 229 -7.46 -16.80 0.04
C VAL A 229 -7.91 -18.25 -0.09
N GLU A 230 -9.19 -18.48 0.13
CA GLU A 230 -9.82 -19.76 -0.16
C GLU A 230 -10.52 -19.70 -1.53
N LYS A 231 -10.19 -20.65 -2.40
CA LYS A 231 -10.82 -20.80 -3.72
C LYS A 231 -11.70 -22.04 -3.70
N THR A 232 -12.98 -21.84 -3.85
CA THR A 232 -13.90 -22.96 -4.13
C THR A 232 -13.58 -23.52 -5.52
N GLU A 233 -13.27 -24.79 -5.60
CA GLU A 233 -13.21 -25.51 -6.88
C GLU A 233 -14.61 -25.51 -7.50
N HIS A 234 -14.75 -24.84 -8.64
CA HIS A 234 -15.96 -24.88 -9.47
C HIS A 234 -15.71 -25.76 -10.69
#